data_810cb0b87e24408c15bc3e3043e3908a
#
_entry.id   810cb0b87e24408c15bc3e3043e3908a
#
_cell.length_a   1.000
_cell.length_b   1.000
_cell.length_c   1.000
_cell.angle_alpha   90.00
_cell.angle_beta   90.00
_cell.angle_gamma   90.00
#
_symmetry.space_group_name_H-M   'P 1'
#
loop_
_entity.id
_entity.type
_entity.pdbx_description
1 polymer ?
#
loop_
_entity_poly.entity_id
_entity_poly.type
_entity_poly.pdbx_seq_one_letter_code
_entity_poly.pdbx_strand_id
1 'polypeptide(L)'
;MRILIANTPRMYREVLALSIQWERPDFEVLLAAPEDLDEEEVERLAPHAIVRDDDGVERWSIDGVVCWAGIIIDDNLNARISVDGRISEIHDVSLEEFIAALDETEGLIFATDYWQGTPP
;
A
#
# COMPACT_ATOMS: atom_id res chain seq x y z
N MET A 1 -0.81 11.42 -1.02
CA MET A 1 -1.32 10.06 -0.92
C MET A 1 -0.99 9.49 0.45
N ARG A 2 -1.90 8.76 1.03
CA ARG A 2 -1.73 8.13 2.35
C ARG A 2 -1.49 6.64 2.19
N ILE A 3 -0.43 6.13 2.83
CA ILE A 3 -0.02 4.73 2.77
C ILE A 3 -0.01 4.17 4.18
N LEU A 4 -0.69 3.04 4.37
CA LEU A 4 -0.70 2.32 5.64
C LEU A 4 0.19 1.09 5.50
N ILE A 5 1.19 0.96 6.36
CA ILE A 5 2.15 -0.14 6.33
C ILE A 5 1.98 -0.97 7.61
N ALA A 6 1.63 -2.24 7.43
CA ALA A 6 1.29 -3.14 8.52
C ALA A 6 1.87 -4.55 8.33
N ASN A 7 2.98 -4.68 7.61
CA ASN A 7 3.65 -5.97 7.42
C ASN A 7 4.54 -6.31 8.62
N THR A 8 4.89 -7.57 8.73
CA THR A 8 5.77 -8.08 9.80
C THR A 8 7.06 -8.64 9.22
N PRO A 9 8.10 -8.76 10.03
CA PRO A 9 8.24 -8.24 11.40
C PRO A 9 8.33 -6.71 11.44
N ARG A 10 8.19 -6.15 12.62
CA ARG A 10 8.17 -4.69 12.84
C ARG A 10 9.35 -3.97 12.19
N MET A 11 10.53 -4.55 12.24
CA MET A 11 11.72 -3.95 11.66
C MET A 11 11.57 -3.72 10.15
N TYR A 12 10.99 -4.69 9.43
CA TYR A 12 10.75 -4.56 8.00
C TYR A 12 9.72 -3.47 7.70
N ARG A 13 8.70 -3.36 8.53
CA ARG A 13 7.68 -2.32 8.44
C ARG A 13 8.30 -0.94 8.58
N GLU A 14 9.16 -0.77 9.58
CA GLU A 14 9.83 0.51 9.82
C GLU A 14 10.82 0.86 8.71
N VAL A 15 11.60 -0.09 8.24
CA VAL A 15 12.56 0.13 7.16
C VAL A 15 11.83 0.52 5.87
N LEU A 16 10.75 -0.18 5.56
CA LEU A 16 9.96 0.12 4.36
C LEU A 16 9.37 1.52 4.45
N ALA A 17 8.81 1.89 5.60
CA ALA A 17 8.25 3.21 5.81
C ALA A 17 9.29 4.32 5.61
N LEU A 18 10.47 4.16 6.21
CA LEU A 18 11.55 5.12 6.08
C LEU A 18 12.03 5.23 4.63
N SER A 19 12.13 4.10 3.94
CA SER A 19 12.57 4.06 2.54
C SER A 19 11.59 4.78 1.63
N ILE A 20 10.29 4.55 1.82
CA ILE A 20 9.25 5.21 1.04
C ILE A 20 9.26 6.72 1.31
N GLN A 21 9.36 7.10 2.57
CA GLN A 21 9.35 8.50 2.97
C GLN A 21 10.58 9.24 2.43
N TRP A 22 11.72 8.58 2.37
CA TRP A 22 12.93 9.14 1.78
C TRP A 22 12.77 9.39 0.28
N GLU A 23 12.20 8.43 -0.44
CA GLU A 23 12.02 8.54 -1.89
C GLU A 23 10.85 9.44 -2.28
N ARG A 24 9.82 9.51 -1.44
CA ARG A 24 8.60 10.28 -1.69
C ARG A 24 8.20 11.05 -0.43
N PRO A 25 8.88 12.18 -0.14
CA PRO A 25 8.60 12.94 1.09
C PRO A 25 7.17 13.46 1.19
N ASP A 26 6.47 13.60 0.07
CA ASP A 26 5.09 14.09 0.03
C ASP A 26 4.05 13.05 0.41
N PHE A 27 4.44 11.77 0.47
CA PHE A 27 3.52 10.72 0.89
C PHE A 27 3.37 10.73 2.40
N GLU A 28 2.13 10.57 2.86
CA GLU A 28 1.84 10.39 4.27
C GLU A 28 1.90 8.89 4.58
N VAL A 29 2.89 8.49 5.38
CA VAL A 29 3.13 7.09 5.70
C VAL A 29 2.72 6.81 7.14
N LEU A 30 1.79 5.88 7.31
CA LEU A 30 1.29 5.45 8.62
C LEU A 30 1.75 4.03 8.90
N LEU A 31 2.09 3.75 10.14
CA LEU A 31 2.48 2.42 10.61
C LEU A 31 1.42 1.88 11.56
N ALA A 32 1.12 0.59 11.44
CA ALA A 32 0.24 -0.09 12.37
C ALA A 32 0.68 -1.54 12.53
N ALA A 33 0.49 -2.08 13.74
CA ALA A 33 0.66 -3.50 13.97
C ALA A 33 -0.53 -4.25 13.36
N PRO A 34 -0.30 -5.39 12.67
CA PRO A 34 -1.40 -6.12 12.03
C PRO A 34 -2.52 -6.52 12.99
N GLU A 35 -2.18 -6.86 14.22
CA GLU A 35 -3.13 -7.26 15.25
C GLU A 35 -4.04 -6.13 15.70
N ASP A 36 -3.66 -4.87 15.44
CA ASP A 36 -4.45 -3.70 15.80
C ASP A 36 -5.38 -3.25 14.66
N LEU A 37 -5.31 -3.91 13.51
CA LEU A 37 -6.07 -3.51 12.34
C LEU A 37 -7.30 -4.38 12.12
N ASP A 38 -8.43 -3.74 11.90
CA ASP A 38 -9.64 -4.34 11.34
C ASP A 38 -10.18 -3.40 10.25
N GLU A 39 -11.27 -3.79 9.60
CA GLU A 39 -11.85 -2.97 8.53
C GLU A 39 -12.26 -1.60 9.02
N GLU A 40 -12.84 -1.52 10.22
CA GLU A 40 -13.29 -0.26 10.79
C GLU A 40 -12.12 0.70 11.01
N GLU A 41 -11.00 0.21 11.55
CA GLU A 41 -9.82 1.02 11.76
C GLU A 41 -9.21 1.48 10.44
N VAL A 42 -9.16 0.62 9.43
CA VAL A 42 -8.66 0.98 8.11
C VAL A 42 -9.56 2.03 7.46
N GLU A 43 -10.88 1.89 7.57
CA GLU A 43 -11.80 2.89 7.05
C GLU A 43 -11.58 4.23 7.73
N ARG A 44 -11.35 4.23 9.03
CA ARG A 44 -11.09 5.44 9.80
C ARG A 44 -9.80 6.13 9.36
N LEU A 45 -8.76 5.36 9.09
CA LEU A 45 -7.48 5.89 8.62
C LEU A 45 -7.52 6.35 7.17
N ALA A 46 -8.43 5.81 6.39
CA ALA A 46 -8.68 6.17 4.99
C ALA A 46 -7.41 6.17 4.12
N PRO A 47 -6.62 5.08 4.10
CA PRO A 47 -5.44 5.02 3.25
C PRO A 47 -5.82 4.81 1.78
N HIS A 48 -4.95 5.25 0.88
CA HIS A 48 -5.08 4.97 -0.54
C HIS A 48 -4.33 3.68 -0.91
N ALA A 49 -3.30 3.33 -0.14
CA ALA A 49 -2.53 2.12 -0.32
C ALA A 49 -2.31 1.42 1.02
N ILE A 50 -2.35 0.09 1.00
CA ILE A 50 -2.11 -0.74 2.19
C ILE A 50 -1.04 -1.76 1.86
N VAL A 51 -0.07 -1.90 2.75
CA VAL A 51 0.96 -2.93 2.70
C VAL A 51 0.82 -3.81 3.93
N ARG A 52 0.68 -5.10 3.72
CA ARG A 52 0.55 -6.08 4.82
C ARG A 52 1.14 -7.42 4.40
N ASP A 53 1.22 -8.35 5.34
CA ASP A 53 1.65 -9.71 5.02
C ASP A 53 0.57 -10.40 4.18
N ASP A 54 0.99 -11.15 3.17
CA ASP A 54 0.08 -11.99 2.41
C ASP A 54 0.03 -13.36 3.10
N ASP A 55 -0.90 -13.51 4.00
CA ASP A 55 -1.10 -14.73 4.79
C ASP A 55 -2.24 -15.60 4.28
N GLY A 56 -2.75 -15.30 3.09
CA GLY A 56 -3.87 -16.01 2.50
C GLY A 56 -5.23 -15.53 2.97
N VAL A 57 -5.29 -14.54 3.84
CA VAL A 57 -6.55 -13.95 4.29
C VAL A 57 -7.12 -13.06 3.19
N GLU A 58 -8.43 -13.05 3.04
CA GLU A 58 -9.10 -12.20 2.07
C GLU A 58 -8.80 -10.73 2.31
N ARG A 59 -8.65 -10.02 1.20
CA ARG A 59 -8.49 -8.57 1.26
C ARG A 59 -9.78 -7.91 1.68
N TRP A 60 -9.69 -6.91 2.52
CA TRP A 60 -10.84 -6.10 2.88
C TRP A 60 -11.30 -5.29 1.66
N SER A 61 -12.60 -5.25 1.45
CA SER A 61 -13.19 -4.42 0.41
C SER A 61 -13.51 -3.06 1.02
N ILE A 62 -12.59 -2.12 0.88
CA ILE A 62 -12.69 -0.81 1.50
C ILE A 62 -12.63 0.26 0.42
N ASP A 63 -13.63 1.14 0.40
CA ASP A 63 -13.69 2.24 -0.55
C ASP A 63 -12.50 3.19 -0.35
N GLY A 64 -11.93 3.64 -1.46
CA GLY A 64 -10.79 4.57 -1.44
C GLY A 64 -9.43 3.90 -1.41
N VAL A 65 -9.35 2.60 -1.13
CA VAL A 65 -8.09 1.85 -1.20
C VAL A 65 -7.88 1.40 -2.63
N VAL A 66 -6.89 1.96 -3.28
CA VAL A 66 -6.59 1.70 -4.69
C VAL A 66 -5.49 0.65 -4.84
N CYS A 67 -4.53 0.63 -3.93
CA CYS A 67 -3.39 -0.27 -3.98
C CYS A 67 -3.35 -1.19 -2.76
N TRP A 68 -3.22 -2.49 -3.02
CA TRP A 68 -3.00 -3.52 -2.00
C TRP A 68 -1.69 -4.22 -2.29
N ALA A 69 -0.82 -4.31 -1.30
CA ALA A 69 0.42 -5.04 -1.42
C ALA A 69 0.51 -6.09 -0.31
N GLY A 70 0.60 -7.35 -0.71
CA GLY A 70 0.82 -8.48 0.19
C GLY A 70 2.26 -8.93 0.10
N ILE A 71 2.97 -8.92 1.22
CA ILE A 71 4.37 -9.31 1.31
C ILE A 71 4.45 -10.77 1.76
N ILE A 72 5.20 -11.57 1.02
CA ILE A 72 5.47 -12.97 1.37
C ILE A 72 6.96 -13.10 1.59
N ILE A 73 7.34 -13.46 2.82
CA ILE A 73 8.74 -13.71 3.17
C ILE A 73 8.92 -15.21 3.31
N ASP A 74 9.62 -15.81 2.35
CA ASP A 74 10.09 -17.19 2.43
C ASP A 74 11.60 -17.20 2.17
N ASP A 75 12.09 -17.91 1.17
CA ASP A 75 13.50 -17.85 0.79
C ASP A 75 13.87 -16.50 0.15
N ASN A 76 12.88 -15.82 -0.40
CA ASN A 76 13.02 -14.53 -1.06
C ASN A 76 11.92 -13.59 -0.56
N LEU A 77 12.07 -12.32 -0.82
CA LEU A 77 11.04 -11.33 -0.56
C LEU A 77 10.15 -11.20 -1.80
N ASN A 78 8.96 -11.74 -1.73
CA ASN A 78 8.00 -11.70 -2.84
C ASN A 78 6.83 -10.80 -2.48
N ALA A 79 6.17 -10.24 -3.48
CA ALA A 79 5.00 -9.40 -3.26
C ALA A 79 3.93 -9.70 -4.29
N ARG A 80 2.68 -9.63 -3.82
CA ARG A 80 1.52 -9.58 -4.70
C ARG A 80 0.93 -8.19 -4.57
N ILE A 81 0.97 -7.43 -5.67
CA ILE A 81 0.54 -6.03 -5.66
C ILE A 81 -0.67 -5.88 -6.57
N SER A 82 -1.72 -5.30 -6.03
CA SER A 82 -2.94 -4.99 -6.77
C SER A 82 -3.07 -3.46 -6.86
N VAL A 83 -3.12 -2.93 -8.06
CA VAL A 83 -3.37 -1.52 -8.30
C VAL A 83 -4.64 -1.43 -9.15
N ASP A 84 -5.68 -0.82 -8.58
CA ASP A 84 -6.98 -0.65 -9.22
C ASP A 84 -7.54 -1.99 -9.76
N GLY A 85 -7.38 -3.05 -8.97
CA GLY A 85 -7.84 -4.40 -9.31
C GLY A 85 -6.91 -5.21 -10.20
N ARG A 86 -5.87 -4.62 -10.73
CA ARG A 86 -4.90 -5.31 -11.57
C ARG A 86 -3.80 -5.90 -10.70
N ILE A 87 -3.70 -7.21 -10.67
CA ILE A 87 -2.81 -7.94 -9.77
C ILE A 87 -1.52 -8.34 -10.48
N SER A 88 -0.40 -8.06 -9.84
CA SER A 88 0.92 -8.48 -10.29
C SER A 88 1.62 -9.26 -9.18
N GLU A 89 2.27 -10.36 -9.53
CA GLU A 89 3.11 -11.11 -8.60
C GLU A 89 4.56 -10.82 -8.96
N ILE A 90 5.33 -10.38 -7.97
CA ILE A 90 6.71 -9.97 -8.17
C ILE A 90 7.61 -10.81 -7.27
N HIS A 91 8.54 -11.54 -7.88
CA HIS A 91 9.56 -12.30 -7.17
C HIS A 91 10.76 -11.39 -6.92
N ASP A 92 11.36 -11.49 -5.73
CA ASP A 92 12.48 -10.62 -5.33
C ASP A 92 12.13 -9.15 -5.52
N VAL A 93 11.02 -8.74 -4.92
CA VAL A 93 10.53 -7.37 -5.09
C VAL A 93 11.57 -6.35 -4.61
N SER A 94 11.86 -5.36 -5.44
CA SER A 94 12.75 -4.26 -5.10
C SER A 94 11.96 -3.06 -4.58
N LEU A 95 12.66 -2.16 -3.89
CA LEU A 95 12.06 -0.89 -3.48
C LEU A 95 11.58 -0.10 -4.70
N GLU A 96 12.34 -0.12 -5.79
CA GLU A 96 11.98 0.59 -7.03
C GLU A 96 10.65 0.11 -7.60
N GLU A 97 10.43 -1.21 -7.61
CA GLU A 97 9.17 -1.80 -8.06
C GLU A 97 8.01 -1.40 -7.15
N PHE A 98 8.27 -1.36 -5.86
CA PHE A 98 7.29 -0.93 -4.87
C PHE A 98 6.90 0.54 -5.08
N ILE A 99 7.89 1.40 -5.21
CA ILE A 99 7.69 2.83 -5.45
C ILE A 99 6.95 3.06 -6.78
N ALA A 100 7.27 2.29 -7.82
CA ALA A 100 6.57 2.38 -9.10
C ALA A 100 5.07 2.10 -8.96
N ALA A 101 4.70 1.10 -8.17
CA ALA A 101 3.29 0.80 -7.90
C ALA A 101 2.60 1.94 -7.13
N LEU A 102 3.29 2.53 -6.17
CA LEU A 102 2.77 3.66 -5.41
C LEU A 102 2.62 4.91 -6.29
N ASP A 103 3.56 5.18 -7.18
CA ASP A 103 3.48 6.28 -8.12
C ASP A 103 2.29 6.10 -9.09
N GLU A 104 2.08 4.89 -9.57
CA GLU A 104 0.91 4.56 -10.40
C GLU A 104 -0.38 4.82 -9.63
N THR A 105 -0.44 4.43 -8.37
CA THR A 105 -1.59 4.67 -7.50
C THR A 105 -1.85 6.16 -7.33
N GLU A 106 -0.82 6.93 -7.08
CA GLU A 106 -0.94 8.39 -6.94
C GLU A 106 -1.49 9.01 -8.22
N GLY A 107 -1.01 8.58 -9.38
CA GLY A 107 -1.49 9.05 -10.67
C GLY A 107 -2.98 8.80 -10.86
N LEU A 108 -3.47 7.63 -10.44
CA LEU A 108 -4.89 7.29 -10.50
C LEU A 108 -5.74 8.15 -9.56
N ILE A 109 -5.25 8.42 -8.37
CA ILE A 109 -5.94 9.26 -7.39
C ILE A 109 -6.04 10.70 -7.93
N PHE A 110 -4.97 11.25 -8.46
CA PHE A 110 -4.98 12.58 -9.07
C PHE A 110 -5.94 12.68 -10.24
N ALA A 111 -5.97 11.69 -11.11
CA ALA A 111 -6.89 11.67 -12.24
C ALA A 111 -8.35 11.68 -11.77
N THR A 112 -8.67 10.90 -10.74
CA THR A 112 -10.01 10.85 -10.15
C THR A 112 -10.38 12.19 -9.52
N ASP A 113 -9.49 12.77 -8.73
CA ASP A 113 -9.72 14.05 -8.08
C ASP A 113 -9.90 15.17 -9.11
N TYR A 114 -9.09 15.16 -10.15
CA TYR A 114 -9.21 16.13 -11.24
C TYR A 114 -10.59 16.07 -11.88
N TRP A 115 -11.07 14.86 -12.20
CA TRP A 115 -12.40 14.69 -12.80
C TRP A 115 -13.51 15.12 -11.86
N GLN A 116 -13.41 14.84 -10.58
CA GLN A 116 -14.41 15.20 -9.58
C GLN A 116 -14.37 16.67 -9.21
N GLY A 117 -13.19 17.26 -9.23
CA GLY A 117 -12.98 18.65 -8.84
C GLY A 117 -13.14 19.68 -9.96
N THR A 118 -13.26 19.24 -11.21
CA THR A 118 -13.37 20.11 -12.35
C THR A 118 -14.84 20.30 -12.71
N PRO A 119 -15.41 21.50 -12.52
CA PRO A 119 -16.78 21.75 -12.99
C PRO A 119 -16.84 21.65 -14.51
N PRO A 120 -17.91 21.13 -15.01
CA PRO A 120 -18.10 21.05 -16.45
C PRO A 120 -18.12 22.40 -17.11
#